data_0c56e6329b226fa6ba0032968af16a53
#
_entry.id   0c56e6329b226fa6ba0032968af16a53
#
_cell.length_a   1.000
_cell.length_b   1.000
_cell.length_c   1.000
_cell.angle_alpha   90.00
_cell.angle_beta   90.00
_cell.angle_gamma   90.00
#
_symmetry.space_group_name_H-M   'P 1'
#
loop_
_entity.id
_entity.type
_entity.pdbx_description
1 polymer ?
#
loop_
_entity_poly.entity_id
_entity_poly.type
_entity_poly.pdbx_seq_one_letter_code
_entity_poly.pdbx_strand_id
1 'polypeptide(L)'
;MPWTLRGLGHPCGLRILAGPVLGDNQAMSSLVRFLPGDTPLVLDSPHSGTQYPDDFAFACDGAVLRRAEDTHVEKLYDFAPPWGIAWIEALFPRSYLDVNRNVTEIDETLLDAPWPDDIATDPVVLGKVRLGKGLVWRCTDDGQPLYDRLLSVDEVRGRIQRCWRPYHRAVADAIDAAHARHGYSIHLNCHSMPAVSGSHATDFPGLVHADFVVGDRDGTSADPRLSAWLCDALRRLGYDVAYNHPYKGVELVRRYGAPGAHRHSIQVEINRRLYMDEQSLQLHSGFARLRTRLCTLLQDLLTVDPRTLR
;
A
#
# COMPACT_ATOMS: atom_id res chain seq x y z
N MET A 1 48.92 -10.49 30.28
CA MET A 1 48.16 -9.24 30.00
C MET A 1 46.91 -9.63 29.23
N PRO A 2 45.70 -9.47 29.77
CA PRO A 2 44.48 -9.92 29.09
C PRO A 2 43.94 -8.83 28.18
N TRP A 3 43.52 -9.24 26.99
CA TRP A 3 42.83 -8.41 26.00
C TRP A 3 41.36 -8.26 26.40
N THR A 4 40.94 -7.06 26.69
CA THR A 4 39.53 -6.70 26.93
C THR A 4 38.82 -6.52 25.61
N LEU A 5 37.82 -7.37 25.33
CA LEU A 5 36.81 -7.21 24.28
C LEU A 5 35.92 -6.03 24.66
N ARG A 6 36.01 -4.93 23.91
CA ARG A 6 34.98 -3.85 23.94
C ARG A 6 33.76 -4.32 23.16
N GLY A 7 32.62 -4.33 23.87
CA GLY A 7 31.34 -4.71 23.32
C GLY A 7 30.88 -3.78 22.21
N LEU A 8 30.40 -4.37 21.14
CA LEU A 8 29.63 -3.70 20.10
C LEU A 8 28.22 -3.42 20.64
N GLY A 9 27.96 -2.14 20.91
CA GLY A 9 26.64 -1.68 21.34
C GLY A 9 25.63 -1.85 20.22
N HIS A 10 24.47 -2.40 20.56
CA HIS A 10 23.30 -2.47 19.69
C HIS A 10 22.80 -1.04 19.38
N PRO A 11 22.57 -0.68 18.11
CA PRO A 11 21.94 0.59 17.77
C PRO A 11 20.40 0.45 17.77
N CYS A 12 19.80 0.21 18.93
CA CYS A 12 18.36 0.33 19.11
C CYS A 12 18.05 0.97 20.46
N GLY A 13 18.53 2.23 20.64
CA GLY A 13 18.21 3.04 21.79
C GLY A 13 16.84 3.70 21.64
N LEU A 14 15.83 3.13 22.29
CA LEU A 14 14.51 3.73 22.44
C LEU A 14 14.63 5.04 23.22
N ARG A 15 14.36 6.19 22.58
CA ARG A 15 13.91 7.40 23.28
C ARG A 15 12.40 7.49 23.09
N ILE A 16 11.68 7.14 24.15
CA ILE A 16 10.24 7.36 24.24
C ILE A 16 10.04 8.86 24.49
N LEU A 17 9.59 9.60 23.49
CA LEU A 17 9.04 10.94 23.68
C LEU A 17 7.54 10.79 23.90
N ALA A 18 7.07 11.18 25.09
CA ALA A 18 5.65 11.23 25.41
C ALA A 18 4.96 12.27 24.52
N GLY A 19 4.07 11.80 23.64
CA GLY A 19 3.19 12.65 22.85
C GLY A 19 2.00 13.17 23.69
N PRO A 20 1.34 14.25 23.26
CA PRO A 20 0.23 14.85 24.00
C PRO A 20 -0.99 13.91 24.05
N VAL A 21 -1.58 13.80 25.24
CA VAL A 21 -2.83 13.13 25.50
C VAL A 21 -3.94 13.93 24.82
N LEU A 22 -4.54 13.42 23.76
CA LEU A 22 -5.75 13.99 23.16
C LEU A 22 -6.97 13.51 23.96
N GLY A 23 -7.81 14.47 24.35
CA GLY A 23 -8.97 14.27 25.20
C GLY A 23 -10.05 13.37 24.60
N ASP A 24 -10.75 12.67 25.48
CA ASP A 24 -11.92 11.83 25.21
C ASP A 24 -13.05 12.63 24.57
N ASN A 25 -13.25 12.46 23.26
CA ASN A 25 -14.53 12.59 22.61
C ASN A 25 -14.81 11.29 21.88
N GLN A 26 -16.02 10.73 22.01
CA GLN A 26 -16.45 9.48 21.38
C GLN A 26 -16.16 9.52 19.87
N ALA A 27 -14.93 9.18 19.51
CA ALA A 27 -14.49 9.03 18.16
C ALA A 27 -15.02 7.67 17.69
N MET A 28 -15.93 7.64 16.72
CA MET A 28 -16.04 6.53 15.79
C MET A 28 -14.59 6.17 15.41
N SER A 29 -14.16 4.93 15.73
CA SER A 29 -12.79 4.52 15.48
C SER A 29 -12.44 4.84 14.04
N SER A 30 -11.45 5.70 13.82
CA SER A 30 -11.04 6.10 12.48
C SER A 30 -10.61 4.84 11.73
N LEU A 31 -11.20 4.59 10.55
CA LEU A 31 -10.83 3.47 9.69
C LEU A 31 -9.49 3.72 8.93
N VAL A 32 -8.88 4.87 9.15
CA VAL A 32 -7.59 5.26 8.57
C VAL A 32 -6.65 5.67 9.69
N ARG A 33 -5.47 5.06 9.72
CA ARG A 33 -4.38 5.50 10.60
C ARG A 33 -3.49 6.46 9.83
N PHE A 34 -3.22 7.63 10.41
CA PHE A 34 -2.25 8.59 9.89
C PHE A 34 -1.27 8.99 10.98
N LEU A 35 0.01 8.74 10.75
CA LEU A 35 1.13 9.18 11.58
C LEU A 35 1.95 10.18 10.75
N PRO A 36 1.93 11.47 11.10
CA PRO A 36 2.68 12.47 10.34
C PRO A 36 4.19 12.28 10.51
N GLY A 37 4.95 12.75 9.50
CA GLY A 37 6.41 12.69 9.49
C GLY A 37 7.03 14.06 9.25
N ASP A 38 8.36 14.11 9.34
CA ASP A 38 9.15 15.31 9.09
C ASP A 38 10.27 15.10 8.06
N THR A 39 10.38 13.91 7.49
CA THR A 39 11.28 13.55 6.39
C THR A 39 10.62 13.75 5.02
N PRO A 40 11.39 13.69 3.92
CA PRO A 40 10.79 13.72 2.57
C PRO A 40 10.08 12.43 2.16
N LEU A 41 10.19 11.35 2.97
CA LEU A 41 9.56 10.07 2.69
C LEU A 41 8.14 10.01 3.26
N VAL A 42 7.23 9.48 2.46
CA VAL A 42 5.84 9.15 2.81
C VAL A 42 5.60 7.71 2.42
N LEU A 43 5.15 6.89 3.35
CA LEU A 43 4.76 5.51 3.09
C LEU A 43 3.27 5.31 3.34
N ASP A 44 2.63 4.52 2.49
CA ASP A 44 1.28 4.09 2.74
C ASP A 44 1.08 2.57 2.53
N SER A 45 0.12 1.99 3.25
CA SER A 45 -0.32 0.61 3.11
C SER A 45 -1.84 0.58 2.92
N PRO A 46 -2.33 0.54 1.68
CA PRO A 46 -3.76 0.64 1.37
C PRO A 46 -4.52 -0.66 1.60
N HIS A 47 -3.85 -1.81 1.69
CA HIS A 47 -4.47 -3.13 1.56
C HIS A 47 -4.15 -4.11 2.70
N SER A 48 -3.44 -3.70 3.75
CA SER A 48 -3.09 -4.58 4.88
C SER A 48 -4.14 -4.60 6.01
N GLY A 49 -5.19 -3.77 5.90
CA GLY A 49 -6.21 -3.63 6.93
C GLY A 49 -7.07 -4.87 7.14
N THR A 50 -7.36 -5.14 8.41
CA THR A 50 -8.08 -6.34 8.86
C THR A 50 -9.26 -6.02 9.79
N GLN A 51 -9.62 -4.74 9.92
CA GLN A 51 -10.83 -4.33 10.64
C GLN A 51 -12.01 -4.41 9.69
N TYR A 52 -12.79 -5.47 9.81
CA TYR A 52 -13.98 -5.68 9.01
C TYR A 52 -15.15 -4.87 9.60
N PRO A 53 -15.62 -3.81 8.91
CA PRO A 53 -16.74 -3.02 9.41
C PRO A 53 -18.03 -3.86 9.51
N ASP A 54 -18.86 -3.61 10.52
CA ASP A 54 -20.11 -4.35 10.75
C ASP A 54 -21.06 -4.28 9.55
N ASP A 55 -21.04 -3.15 8.81
CA ASP A 55 -21.85 -2.94 7.61
C ASP A 55 -21.27 -3.61 6.36
N PHE A 56 -20.15 -4.34 6.46
CA PHE A 56 -19.63 -5.08 5.31
C PHE A 56 -20.59 -6.20 4.91
N ALA A 57 -21.10 -6.94 5.89
CA ALA A 57 -22.11 -7.99 5.69
C ALA A 57 -21.84 -8.89 4.47
N PHE A 58 -20.58 -9.37 4.35
CA PHE A 58 -20.18 -10.26 3.26
C PHE A 58 -20.76 -11.68 3.45
N ALA A 59 -21.04 -12.36 2.34
CA ALA A 59 -21.67 -13.70 2.33
C ALA A 59 -20.66 -14.85 2.12
N CYS A 60 -19.42 -14.56 1.72
CA CYS A 60 -18.38 -15.58 1.49
C CYS A 60 -17.63 -15.95 2.77
N ASP A 61 -16.80 -17.00 2.71
CA ASP A 61 -15.92 -17.36 3.82
C ASP A 61 -14.88 -16.24 4.07
N GLY A 62 -14.79 -15.75 5.31
CA GLY A 62 -13.83 -14.73 5.72
C GLY A 62 -12.37 -15.14 5.49
N ALA A 63 -12.02 -16.42 5.52
CA ALA A 63 -10.69 -16.91 5.22
C ALA A 63 -10.30 -16.67 3.74
N VAL A 64 -11.28 -16.67 2.85
CA VAL A 64 -11.04 -16.35 1.42
C VAL A 64 -10.77 -14.87 1.23
N LEU A 65 -11.49 -13.99 1.94
CA LEU A 65 -11.24 -12.55 1.93
C LEU A 65 -9.83 -12.20 2.40
N ARG A 66 -9.38 -12.86 3.47
CA ARG A 66 -8.02 -12.66 4.02
C ARG A 66 -6.90 -12.91 3.00
N ARG A 67 -7.09 -13.81 2.04
CA ARG A 67 -6.09 -14.07 1.00
C ARG A 67 -5.90 -12.93 0.02
N ALA A 68 -6.92 -12.08 -0.14
CA ALA A 68 -6.89 -10.91 -1.00
C ALA A 68 -6.14 -9.71 -0.37
N GLU A 69 -5.88 -9.75 0.94
CA GLU A 69 -5.20 -8.69 1.66
C GLU A 69 -3.68 -8.76 1.45
N ASP A 70 -3.02 -7.62 1.53
CA ASP A 70 -1.56 -7.51 1.56
C ASP A 70 -1.06 -7.74 3.00
N THR A 71 -1.34 -8.95 3.50
CA THR A 71 -1.19 -9.35 4.90
C THR A 71 0.22 -9.07 5.43
N HIS A 72 0.31 -8.43 6.59
CA HIS A 72 1.54 -8.08 7.32
C HIS A 72 2.44 -7.01 6.68
N VAL A 73 2.02 -6.33 5.61
CA VAL A 73 2.80 -5.22 5.04
C VAL A 73 2.99 -4.12 6.08
N GLU A 74 1.98 -3.80 6.87
CA GLU A 74 2.05 -2.83 7.96
C GLU A 74 3.13 -3.18 8.99
N LYS A 75 3.37 -4.46 9.25
CA LYS A 75 4.41 -4.93 10.20
C LYS A 75 5.81 -4.87 9.61
N LEU A 76 5.94 -4.98 8.28
CA LEU A 76 7.23 -4.85 7.61
C LEU A 76 7.80 -3.44 7.72
N TYR A 77 6.93 -2.43 7.84
CA TYR A 77 7.29 -1.01 7.86
C TYR A 77 7.01 -0.31 9.19
N ASP A 78 6.65 -1.02 10.27
CA ASP A 78 6.32 -0.47 11.60
C ASP A 78 7.44 0.37 12.24
N PHE A 79 8.66 0.25 11.73
CA PHE A 79 9.82 1.05 12.13
C PHE A 79 9.87 2.45 11.49
N ALA A 80 9.09 2.70 10.44
CA ALA A 80 9.17 3.95 9.66
C ALA A 80 8.71 5.20 10.45
N PRO A 81 7.57 5.19 11.17
CA PRO A 81 7.14 6.37 11.93
C PRO A 81 8.14 6.84 13.01
N PRO A 82 8.81 5.96 13.80
CA PRO A 82 9.86 6.38 14.73
C PRO A 82 11.05 7.10 14.09
N TRP A 83 11.23 6.99 12.76
CA TRP A 83 12.27 7.69 12.01
C TRP A 83 11.79 9.01 11.40
N GLY A 84 10.59 9.46 11.73
CA GLY A 84 10.01 10.67 11.18
C GLY A 84 9.46 10.47 9.74
N ILE A 85 9.29 9.25 9.29
CA ILE A 85 8.67 8.94 8.00
C ILE A 85 7.14 8.94 8.20
N ALA A 86 6.42 9.70 7.37
CA ALA A 86 4.95 9.69 7.42
C ALA A 86 4.41 8.30 7.03
N TRP A 87 3.41 7.82 7.78
CA TRP A 87 2.76 6.53 7.56
C TRP A 87 1.26 6.67 7.47
N ILE A 88 0.67 6.13 6.41
CA ILE A 88 -0.77 6.08 6.21
C ILE A 88 -1.19 4.61 6.04
N GLU A 89 -2.26 4.19 6.70
CA GLU A 89 -2.72 2.81 6.67
C GLU A 89 -4.24 2.76 6.59
N ALA A 90 -4.80 2.03 5.62
CA ALA A 90 -6.19 1.61 5.65
C ALA A 90 -6.33 0.49 6.67
N LEU A 91 -7.20 0.65 7.66
CA LEU A 91 -7.44 -0.37 8.69
C LEU A 91 -8.51 -1.39 8.25
N PHE A 92 -9.31 -1.05 7.24
CA PHE A 92 -10.34 -1.89 6.64
C PHE A 92 -9.79 -2.69 5.45
N PRO A 93 -10.40 -3.85 5.11
CA PRO A 93 -9.94 -4.66 3.99
C PRO A 93 -10.27 -4.02 2.64
N ARG A 94 -9.38 -4.22 1.66
CA ARG A 94 -9.56 -3.72 0.29
C ARG A 94 -10.83 -4.24 -0.39
N SER A 95 -11.32 -5.39 0.02
CA SER A 95 -12.56 -5.97 -0.50
C SER A 95 -13.81 -5.19 -0.07
N TYR A 96 -13.77 -4.50 1.07
CA TYR A 96 -14.82 -3.59 1.51
C TYR A 96 -14.85 -2.31 0.70
N LEU A 97 -13.66 -1.71 0.49
CA LEU A 97 -13.44 -0.56 -0.40
C LEU A 97 -11.95 -0.48 -0.74
N ASP A 98 -11.61 -0.45 -2.03
CA ASP A 98 -10.22 -0.38 -2.47
C ASP A 98 -9.79 1.09 -2.69
N VAL A 99 -9.02 1.63 -1.76
CA VAL A 99 -8.51 3.01 -1.85
C VAL A 99 -7.47 3.21 -2.94
N ASN A 100 -6.92 2.12 -3.51
CA ASN A 100 -6.04 2.18 -4.67
C ASN A 100 -6.84 2.04 -5.99
N ARG A 101 -8.13 2.38 -5.96
CA ARG A 101 -9.04 2.54 -7.11
C ARG A 101 -9.54 3.97 -7.20
N ASN A 102 -9.83 4.42 -8.42
CA ASN A 102 -10.50 5.70 -8.60
C ASN A 102 -11.95 5.61 -8.08
N VAL A 103 -12.44 6.70 -7.52
CA VAL A 103 -13.81 6.78 -6.99
C VAL A 103 -14.87 6.55 -8.07
N THR A 104 -14.51 6.67 -9.34
CA THR A 104 -15.38 6.42 -10.50
C THR A 104 -15.36 4.96 -10.97
N GLU A 105 -14.53 4.09 -10.38
CA GLU A 105 -14.46 2.66 -10.72
C GLU A 105 -15.61 1.86 -10.09
N ILE A 106 -16.84 2.27 -10.39
CA ILE A 106 -18.07 1.69 -9.85
C ILE A 106 -18.52 0.51 -10.72
N ASP A 107 -18.90 -0.60 -10.08
CA ASP A 107 -19.59 -1.73 -10.71
C ASP A 107 -21.11 -1.59 -10.45
N GLU A 108 -21.84 -1.04 -11.41
CA GLU A 108 -23.29 -0.87 -11.29
C GLU A 108 -24.05 -2.20 -11.16
N THR A 109 -23.46 -3.32 -11.60
CA THR A 109 -24.10 -4.63 -11.43
C THR A 109 -24.18 -5.08 -9.97
N LEU A 110 -23.46 -4.40 -9.08
CA LEU A 110 -23.49 -4.62 -7.62
C LEU A 110 -24.57 -3.76 -6.93
N LEU A 111 -25.18 -2.79 -7.63
CA LEU A 111 -26.05 -1.78 -7.02
C LEU A 111 -27.54 -2.09 -7.24
N ASP A 112 -28.36 -1.65 -6.28
CA ASP A 112 -29.82 -1.73 -6.35
C ASP A 112 -30.47 -0.61 -7.18
N ALA A 113 -29.69 0.42 -7.54
CA ALA A 113 -30.10 1.55 -8.38
C ALA A 113 -28.91 2.08 -9.20
N PRO A 114 -29.16 2.78 -10.34
CA PRO A 114 -28.10 3.42 -11.11
C PRO A 114 -27.25 4.38 -10.26
N TRP A 115 -25.94 4.38 -10.54
CA TRP A 115 -25.02 5.31 -9.86
C TRP A 115 -25.29 6.75 -10.34
N PRO A 116 -25.50 7.70 -9.43
CA PRO A 116 -25.93 9.06 -9.81
C PRO A 116 -24.80 10.02 -10.18
N ASP A 117 -23.55 9.61 -10.00
CA ASP A 117 -22.36 10.42 -10.27
C ASP A 117 -21.57 9.83 -11.46
N ASP A 118 -20.41 10.41 -11.80
CA ASP A 118 -19.56 9.94 -12.90
C ASP A 118 -19.05 8.52 -12.67
N ILE A 119 -19.01 7.72 -13.73
CA ILE A 119 -18.43 6.38 -13.81
C ILE A 119 -17.28 6.41 -14.81
N ALA A 120 -16.22 5.66 -14.50
CA ALA A 120 -15.09 5.51 -15.42
C ALA A 120 -15.53 4.93 -16.76
N THR A 121 -15.03 5.51 -17.86
CA THR A 121 -15.32 5.05 -19.23
C THR A 121 -14.11 4.43 -19.94
N ASP A 122 -12.90 4.58 -19.36
CA ASP A 122 -11.67 4.00 -19.91
C ASP A 122 -11.75 2.47 -19.91
N PRO A 123 -11.62 1.80 -21.07
CA PRO A 123 -11.69 0.34 -21.17
C PRO A 123 -10.66 -0.41 -20.31
N VAL A 124 -9.46 0.17 -20.12
CA VAL A 124 -8.40 -0.43 -19.30
C VAL A 124 -8.80 -0.42 -17.82
N VAL A 125 -9.32 0.71 -17.35
CA VAL A 125 -9.85 0.87 -15.99
C VAL A 125 -11.04 -0.07 -15.77
N LEU A 126 -11.99 -0.08 -16.68
CA LEU A 126 -13.17 -0.96 -16.65
C LEU A 126 -12.82 -2.45 -16.71
N GLY A 127 -11.63 -2.81 -17.19
CA GLY A 127 -11.16 -4.19 -17.16
C GLY A 127 -11.19 -4.78 -15.75
N LYS A 128 -10.73 -4.05 -14.75
CA LYS A 128 -10.77 -4.50 -13.34
C LYS A 128 -12.17 -4.49 -12.74
N VAL A 129 -13.00 -3.51 -13.09
CA VAL A 129 -14.41 -3.44 -12.67
C VAL A 129 -15.18 -4.67 -13.17
N ARG A 130 -15.03 -5.04 -14.45
CA ARG A 130 -15.66 -6.24 -15.05
C ARG A 130 -15.28 -7.53 -14.34
N LEU A 131 -14.06 -7.59 -13.79
CA LEU A 131 -13.58 -8.71 -12.97
C LEU A 131 -14.13 -8.69 -11.53
N GLY A 132 -14.99 -7.73 -11.21
CA GLY A 132 -15.49 -7.53 -9.85
C GLY A 132 -14.47 -6.97 -8.88
N LYS A 133 -13.45 -6.25 -9.38
CA LYS A 133 -12.34 -5.65 -8.61
C LYS A 133 -12.31 -4.12 -8.79
N GLY A 134 -13.48 -3.49 -8.84
CA GLY A 134 -13.65 -2.05 -8.85
C GLY A 134 -13.39 -1.42 -7.48
N LEU A 135 -13.96 -0.23 -7.25
CA LEU A 135 -13.85 0.49 -5.97
C LEU A 135 -14.39 -0.33 -4.80
N VAL A 136 -15.54 -0.99 -4.98
CA VAL A 136 -16.08 -2.02 -4.09
C VAL A 136 -16.00 -3.35 -4.82
N TRP A 137 -15.44 -4.36 -4.16
CA TRP A 137 -15.29 -5.66 -4.79
C TRP A 137 -16.61 -6.42 -4.83
N ARG A 138 -16.90 -7.02 -5.98
CA ARG A 138 -18.07 -7.88 -6.18
C ARG A 138 -17.79 -9.34 -5.92
N CYS A 139 -16.57 -9.80 -6.17
CA CYS A 139 -16.16 -11.18 -5.99
C CYS A 139 -14.72 -11.30 -5.50
N THR A 140 -14.39 -12.47 -4.96
CA THR A 140 -13.04 -12.90 -4.55
C THR A 140 -12.14 -13.16 -5.76
N ASP A 141 -10.86 -13.51 -5.53
CA ASP A 141 -9.90 -13.80 -6.62
C ASP A 141 -10.25 -15.10 -7.37
N ASP A 142 -10.95 -16.02 -6.73
CA ASP A 142 -11.47 -17.26 -7.32
C ASP A 142 -12.90 -17.12 -7.87
N GLY A 143 -13.44 -15.90 -7.90
CA GLY A 143 -14.73 -15.57 -8.51
C GLY A 143 -15.96 -15.80 -7.62
N GLN A 144 -15.80 -16.13 -6.33
CA GLN A 144 -16.94 -16.26 -5.41
C GLN A 144 -17.56 -14.89 -5.14
N PRO A 145 -18.91 -14.75 -5.21
CA PRO A 145 -19.58 -13.51 -4.86
C PRO A 145 -19.28 -13.08 -3.41
N LEU A 146 -19.00 -11.80 -3.20
CA LEU A 146 -18.84 -11.24 -1.85
C LEU A 146 -20.18 -11.01 -1.16
N TYR A 147 -21.22 -10.75 -1.90
CA TYR A 147 -22.56 -10.42 -1.38
C TYR A 147 -23.61 -11.34 -1.99
N ASP A 148 -24.61 -11.68 -1.21
CA ASP A 148 -25.84 -12.36 -1.64
C ASP A 148 -27.00 -11.38 -1.89
N ARG A 149 -26.70 -10.08 -1.88
CA ARG A 149 -27.62 -8.96 -2.11
C ARG A 149 -26.98 -7.88 -2.97
N LEU A 150 -27.79 -6.98 -3.47
CA LEU A 150 -27.31 -5.72 -4.02
C LEU A 150 -27.00 -4.74 -2.89
N LEU A 151 -26.04 -3.84 -3.13
CA LEU A 151 -25.71 -2.74 -2.24
C LEU A 151 -26.54 -1.50 -2.63
N SER A 152 -26.95 -0.72 -1.65
CA SER A 152 -27.55 0.57 -1.97
C SER A 152 -26.49 1.59 -2.38
N VAL A 153 -26.90 2.56 -3.20
CA VAL A 153 -26.07 3.72 -3.56
C VAL A 153 -25.56 4.44 -2.31
N ASP A 154 -26.40 4.56 -1.28
CA ASP A 154 -26.04 5.24 -0.03
C ASP A 154 -25.00 4.46 0.77
N GLU A 155 -25.02 3.12 0.78
CA GLU A 155 -23.96 2.30 1.38
C GLU A 155 -22.61 2.61 0.73
N VAL A 156 -22.54 2.58 -0.60
CA VAL A 156 -21.28 2.82 -1.33
C VAL A 156 -20.80 4.25 -1.12
N ARG A 157 -21.70 5.25 -1.16
CA ARG A 157 -21.37 6.64 -0.83
C ARG A 157 -20.86 6.79 0.60
N GLY A 158 -21.50 6.09 1.54
CA GLY A 158 -21.07 6.05 2.94
C GLY A 158 -19.64 5.50 3.10
N ARG A 159 -19.31 4.40 2.40
CA ARG A 159 -17.94 3.84 2.38
C ARG A 159 -16.93 4.83 1.78
N ILE A 160 -17.27 5.50 0.68
CA ILE A 160 -16.42 6.55 0.08
C ILE A 160 -16.13 7.66 1.10
N GLN A 161 -17.14 8.13 1.82
CA GLN A 161 -16.99 9.21 2.81
C GLN A 161 -16.16 8.80 4.02
N ARG A 162 -16.33 7.56 4.51
CA ARG A 162 -15.66 7.10 5.74
C ARG A 162 -14.26 6.51 5.48
N CYS A 163 -13.99 6.03 4.26
CA CYS A 163 -12.77 5.29 3.94
C CYS A 163 -11.93 6.00 2.87
N TRP A 164 -12.46 6.16 1.66
CA TRP A 164 -11.72 6.67 0.52
C TRP A 164 -11.25 8.11 0.72
N ARG A 165 -12.17 9.01 1.06
CA ARG A 165 -11.86 10.44 1.23
C ARG A 165 -10.85 10.70 2.37
N PRO A 166 -11.00 10.13 3.57
CA PRO A 166 -10.02 10.32 4.65
C PRO A 166 -8.65 9.76 4.29
N TYR A 167 -8.58 8.58 3.64
CA TYR A 167 -7.33 7.98 3.22
C TYR A 167 -6.59 8.87 2.21
N HIS A 168 -7.27 9.26 1.14
CA HIS A 168 -6.70 10.12 0.11
C HIS A 168 -6.31 11.50 0.64
N ARG A 169 -7.06 12.05 1.59
CA ARG A 169 -6.67 13.29 2.27
C ARG A 169 -5.37 13.11 3.05
N ALA A 170 -5.24 12.05 3.85
CA ALA A 170 -4.05 11.78 4.64
C ALA A 170 -2.80 11.62 3.75
N VAL A 171 -2.91 10.90 2.61
CA VAL A 171 -1.81 10.76 1.64
C VAL A 171 -1.45 12.11 1.03
N ALA A 172 -2.43 12.90 0.60
CA ALA A 172 -2.20 14.24 0.03
C ALA A 172 -1.51 15.16 1.03
N ASP A 173 -2.05 15.27 2.26
CA ASP A 173 -1.53 16.13 3.33
C ASP A 173 -0.07 15.75 3.69
N ALA A 174 0.25 14.45 3.75
CA ALA A 174 1.60 13.97 4.02
C ALA A 174 2.59 14.34 2.90
N ILE A 175 2.19 14.13 1.65
CA ILE A 175 3.02 14.48 0.47
C ILE A 175 3.22 15.99 0.38
N ASP A 176 2.18 16.78 0.60
CA ASP A 176 2.25 18.25 0.60
C ASP A 176 3.16 18.76 1.71
N ALA A 177 3.06 18.22 2.92
CA ALA A 177 3.92 18.59 4.04
C ALA A 177 5.40 18.24 3.78
N ALA A 178 5.68 17.04 3.26
CA ALA A 178 7.02 16.60 2.88
C ALA A 178 7.60 17.53 1.78
N HIS A 179 6.83 17.77 0.73
CA HIS A 179 7.24 18.64 -0.37
C HIS A 179 7.48 20.10 0.07
N ALA A 180 6.59 20.65 0.89
CA ALA A 180 6.73 22.02 1.40
C ALA A 180 8.00 22.18 2.27
N ARG A 181 8.37 21.17 3.04
CA ARG A 181 9.53 21.20 3.94
C ARG A 181 10.86 20.99 3.21
N HIS A 182 10.89 20.06 2.24
CA HIS A 182 12.13 19.59 1.61
C HIS A 182 12.31 20.04 0.15
N GLY A 183 11.28 20.60 -0.49
CA GLY A 183 11.27 20.94 -1.90
C GLY A 183 11.07 19.74 -2.83
N TYR A 184 10.86 18.54 -2.26
CA TYR A 184 10.51 17.31 -2.96
C TYR A 184 9.82 16.33 -1.99
N SER A 185 9.16 15.32 -2.53
CA SER A 185 8.62 14.20 -1.77
C SER A 185 8.86 12.87 -2.49
N ILE A 186 9.07 11.81 -1.73
CA ILE A 186 9.16 10.43 -2.21
C ILE A 186 8.09 9.62 -1.49
N HIS A 187 7.04 9.26 -2.22
CA HIS A 187 5.95 8.43 -1.73
C HIS A 187 6.16 6.98 -2.17
N LEU A 188 6.22 6.04 -1.23
CA LEU A 188 6.22 4.61 -1.48
C LEU A 188 4.86 4.03 -1.13
N ASN A 189 4.15 3.57 -2.15
CA ASN A 189 2.88 2.85 -2.02
C ASN A 189 3.18 1.36 -1.82
N CYS A 190 3.04 0.89 -0.57
CA CYS A 190 3.54 -0.39 -0.09
C CYS A 190 2.49 -1.50 -0.24
N HIS A 191 2.84 -2.53 -1.01
CA HIS A 191 1.99 -3.67 -1.31
C HIS A 191 2.70 -5.00 -1.14
N SER A 192 1.95 -6.08 -1.25
CA SER A 192 2.49 -7.42 -1.42
C SER A 192 1.74 -8.20 -2.51
N MET A 193 2.47 -9.08 -3.16
CA MET A 193 1.95 -9.93 -4.23
C MET A 193 2.17 -11.41 -3.92
N PRO A 194 1.34 -12.33 -4.45
CA PRO A 194 1.57 -13.75 -4.32
C PRO A 194 2.85 -14.18 -5.05
N ALA A 195 3.44 -15.32 -4.65
CA ALA A 195 4.62 -15.86 -5.33
C ALA A 195 4.34 -16.26 -6.79
N VAL A 196 3.11 -16.69 -7.05
CA VAL A 196 2.62 -17.06 -8.38
C VAL A 196 1.25 -16.45 -8.60
N SER A 197 1.04 -15.81 -9.75
CA SER A 197 -0.28 -15.30 -10.14
C SER A 197 -1.32 -16.42 -10.16
N GLY A 198 -2.50 -16.15 -9.65
CA GLY A 198 -3.61 -17.10 -9.67
C GLY A 198 -3.98 -17.54 -11.11
N SER A 199 -4.53 -18.74 -11.27
CA SER A 199 -4.96 -19.26 -12.56
C SER A 199 -6.09 -18.43 -13.22
N HIS A 200 -6.83 -17.68 -12.42
CA HIS A 200 -7.89 -16.76 -12.87
C HIS A 200 -7.42 -15.30 -13.03
N ALA A 201 -6.12 -15.04 -12.84
CA ALA A 201 -5.57 -13.72 -13.14
C ALA A 201 -5.70 -13.45 -14.64
N THR A 202 -6.36 -12.35 -15.01
CA THR A 202 -6.54 -11.95 -16.41
C THR A 202 -5.25 -11.55 -17.08
N ASP A 203 -4.36 -10.95 -16.29
CA ASP A 203 -3.04 -10.54 -16.72
C ASP A 203 -2.02 -11.55 -16.17
N PHE A 204 -1.35 -12.27 -17.06
CA PHE A 204 -0.25 -13.17 -16.69
C PHE A 204 -0.63 -14.33 -15.72
N PRO A 205 -1.63 -15.19 -16.02
CA PRO A 205 -1.95 -16.33 -15.18
C PRO A 205 -0.75 -17.28 -15.05
N GLY A 206 -0.46 -17.72 -13.82
CA GLY A 206 0.65 -18.63 -13.53
C GLY A 206 2.05 -17.99 -13.60
N LEU A 207 2.15 -16.66 -13.74
CA LEU A 207 3.45 -15.97 -13.69
C LEU A 207 4.10 -16.15 -12.32
N VAL A 208 5.33 -16.62 -12.31
CA VAL A 208 6.19 -16.61 -11.11
C VAL A 208 6.75 -15.20 -10.95
N HIS A 209 6.45 -14.57 -9.82
CA HIS A 209 6.86 -13.19 -9.58
C HIS A 209 8.30 -13.11 -9.04
N ALA A 210 8.98 -12.00 -9.39
CA ALA A 210 10.22 -11.57 -8.76
C ALA A 210 10.06 -11.38 -7.24
N ASP A 211 11.15 -11.14 -6.51
CA ASP A 211 11.10 -10.82 -5.09
C ASP A 211 10.42 -9.47 -4.83
N PHE A 212 10.70 -8.50 -5.72
CA PHE A 212 10.08 -7.17 -5.70
C PHE A 212 9.63 -6.77 -7.10
N VAL A 213 8.57 -5.97 -7.14
CA VAL A 213 8.21 -5.19 -8.34
C VAL A 213 8.17 -3.72 -7.95
N VAL A 214 8.89 -2.90 -8.71
CA VAL A 214 8.88 -1.43 -8.59
C VAL A 214 8.10 -0.87 -9.77
N GLY A 215 7.03 -0.14 -9.47
CA GLY A 215 6.12 0.43 -10.46
C GLY A 215 6.03 1.94 -10.35
N ASP A 216 6.36 2.66 -11.42
CA ASP A 216 6.27 4.12 -11.52
C ASP A 216 5.48 4.59 -12.75
N ARG A 217 4.62 3.70 -13.28
CA ARG A 217 3.77 3.94 -14.44
C ARG A 217 4.57 4.39 -15.67
N ASP A 218 5.66 3.66 -15.94
CA ASP A 218 6.58 3.93 -17.07
C ASP A 218 7.18 5.35 -16.99
N GLY A 219 7.60 5.78 -15.78
CA GLY A 219 8.23 7.07 -15.51
C GLY A 219 7.26 8.26 -15.39
N THR A 220 5.93 8.00 -15.40
CA THR A 220 4.95 9.10 -15.31
C THR A 220 4.64 9.53 -13.88
N SER A 221 4.86 8.66 -12.88
CA SER A 221 4.59 8.96 -11.47
C SER A 221 5.84 9.22 -10.63
N ALA A 222 7.03 8.88 -11.12
CA ALA A 222 8.31 9.21 -10.50
C ALA A 222 9.38 9.47 -11.56
N ASP A 223 10.47 10.12 -11.16
CA ASP A 223 11.66 10.23 -12.01
C ASP A 223 12.26 8.83 -12.24
N PRO A 224 12.47 8.39 -13.48
CA PRO A 224 13.02 7.06 -13.76
C PRO A 224 14.38 6.80 -13.10
N ARG A 225 15.18 7.85 -12.86
CA ARG A 225 16.46 7.71 -12.15
C ARG A 225 16.27 7.32 -10.68
N LEU A 226 15.23 7.84 -10.03
CA LEU A 226 14.87 7.43 -8.67
C LEU A 226 14.39 5.99 -8.64
N SER A 227 13.53 5.59 -9.58
CA SER A 227 13.06 4.20 -9.70
C SER A 227 14.20 3.23 -10.00
N ALA A 228 15.14 3.60 -10.87
CA ALA A 228 16.34 2.83 -11.13
C ALA A 228 17.22 2.69 -9.89
N TRP A 229 17.44 3.80 -9.16
CA TRP A 229 18.16 3.77 -7.88
C TRP A 229 17.53 2.78 -6.89
N LEU A 230 16.20 2.81 -6.75
CA LEU A 230 15.45 1.92 -5.85
C LEU A 230 15.62 0.44 -6.27
N CYS A 231 15.47 0.15 -7.57
CA CYS A 231 15.70 -1.20 -8.10
C CYS A 231 17.12 -1.69 -7.81
N ASP A 232 18.13 -0.84 -8.02
CA ASP A 232 19.54 -1.21 -7.80
C ASP A 232 19.85 -1.36 -6.31
N ALA A 233 19.24 -0.55 -5.44
CA ALA A 233 19.37 -0.70 -3.98
C ALA A 233 18.79 -2.05 -3.51
N LEU A 234 17.62 -2.45 -4.00
CA LEU A 234 17.03 -3.75 -3.71
C LEU A 234 17.89 -4.92 -4.25
N ARG A 235 18.44 -4.79 -5.47
CA ARG A 235 19.35 -5.77 -6.05
C ARG A 235 20.65 -5.93 -5.24
N ARG A 236 21.23 -4.83 -4.77
CA ARG A 236 22.39 -4.85 -3.85
C ARG A 236 22.08 -5.57 -2.54
N LEU A 237 20.84 -5.50 -2.07
CA LEU A 237 20.37 -6.28 -0.93
C LEU A 237 20.13 -7.77 -1.25
N GLY A 238 20.36 -8.20 -2.50
CA GLY A 238 20.30 -9.60 -2.95
C GLY A 238 18.92 -10.07 -3.38
N TYR A 239 18.03 -9.15 -3.78
CA TYR A 239 16.70 -9.48 -4.29
C TYR A 239 16.63 -9.46 -5.82
N ASP A 240 15.79 -10.32 -6.37
CA ASP A 240 15.33 -10.23 -7.75
C ASP A 240 14.28 -9.12 -7.88
N VAL A 241 14.47 -8.19 -8.84
CA VAL A 241 13.63 -6.99 -8.97
C VAL A 241 13.17 -6.82 -10.40
N ALA A 242 11.85 -6.86 -10.58
CA ALA A 242 11.18 -6.46 -11.81
C ALA A 242 10.79 -4.98 -11.76
N TYR A 243 10.71 -4.35 -12.95
CA TYR A 243 10.34 -2.94 -13.08
C TYR A 243 9.15 -2.79 -14.03
N ASN A 244 8.09 -2.17 -13.54
CA ASN A 244 6.83 -1.95 -14.26
C ASN A 244 6.19 -3.22 -14.86
N HIS A 245 6.55 -4.41 -14.36
CA HIS A 245 6.01 -5.67 -14.84
C HIS A 245 5.93 -6.70 -13.70
N PRO A 246 4.77 -7.34 -13.48
CA PRO A 246 3.48 -7.10 -14.14
C PRO A 246 2.73 -5.87 -13.58
N TYR A 247 3.17 -5.30 -12.47
CA TYR A 247 2.50 -4.20 -11.77
C TYR A 247 3.22 -2.87 -12.01
N LYS A 248 2.52 -1.94 -12.68
CA LYS A 248 3.06 -0.60 -13.00
C LYS A 248 2.69 0.47 -11.97
N GLY A 249 1.79 0.14 -11.05
CA GLY A 249 1.13 1.10 -10.17
C GLY A 249 -0.21 1.59 -10.73
N VAL A 250 -1.14 1.87 -9.83
CA VAL A 250 -2.52 2.24 -10.16
C VAL A 250 -2.90 3.61 -9.58
N GLU A 251 -4.04 3.77 -8.92
CA GLU A 251 -4.62 5.07 -8.61
C GLU A 251 -3.73 5.94 -7.71
N LEU A 252 -3.21 5.39 -6.60
CA LEU A 252 -2.44 6.20 -5.64
C LEU A 252 -1.20 6.81 -6.28
N VAL A 253 -0.41 6.01 -7.00
CA VAL A 253 0.79 6.54 -7.66
C VAL A 253 0.45 7.43 -8.86
N ARG A 254 -0.65 7.14 -9.59
CA ARG A 254 -1.15 7.97 -10.68
C ARG A 254 -1.56 9.37 -10.19
N ARG A 255 -2.26 9.41 -9.05
CA ARG A 255 -2.85 10.64 -8.50
C ARG A 255 -1.81 11.55 -7.87
N TYR A 256 -0.84 10.96 -7.17
CA TYR A 256 0.10 11.70 -6.33
C TYR A 256 1.50 11.86 -6.94
N GLY A 257 1.78 11.15 -8.03
CA GLY A 257 3.01 11.31 -8.79
C GLY A 257 2.96 12.51 -9.72
N ALA A 258 3.94 13.41 -9.60
CA ALA A 258 4.16 14.56 -10.47
C ALA A 258 5.69 14.86 -10.51
N PRO A 259 6.49 14.02 -11.18
CA PRO A 259 7.95 14.12 -11.13
C PRO A 259 8.49 15.47 -11.60
N GLY A 260 7.81 16.13 -12.56
CA GLY A 260 8.15 17.49 -12.99
C GLY A 260 7.99 18.55 -11.89
N ALA A 261 7.21 18.26 -10.85
CA ALA A 261 7.07 19.09 -9.66
C ALA A 261 7.83 18.51 -8.46
N HIS A 262 8.78 17.60 -8.67
CA HIS A 262 9.54 16.90 -7.63
C HIS A 262 8.67 16.13 -6.61
N ARG A 263 7.51 15.63 -7.04
CA ARG A 263 6.65 14.74 -6.30
C ARG A 263 6.74 13.38 -6.94
N HIS A 264 7.42 12.46 -6.28
CA HIS A 264 7.64 11.10 -6.79
C HIS A 264 6.77 10.12 -6.05
N SER A 265 6.06 9.25 -6.78
CA SER A 265 5.19 8.23 -6.20
C SER A 265 5.47 6.90 -6.89
N ILE A 266 5.88 5.89 -6.12
CA ILE A 266 6.36 4.60 -6.60
C ILE A 266 5.60 3.50 -5.87
N GLN A 267 4.99 2.57 -6.60
CA GLN A 267 4.42 1.35 -6.03
C GLN A 267 5.53 0.32 -5.80
N VAL A 268 5.53 -0.30 -4.63
CA VAL A 268 6.48 -1.35 -4.26
C VAL A 268 5.70 -2.59 -3.87
N GLU A 269 5.82 -3.63 -4.68
CA GLU A 269 5.23 -4.95 -4.43
C GLU A 269 6.28 -5.87 -3.83
N ILE A 270 5.98 -6.50 -2.71
CA ILE A 270 6.83 -7.48 -2.03
C ILE A 270 6.25 -8.88 -2.22
N ASN A 271 7.05 -9.80 -2.72
CA ASN A 271 6.63 -11.19 -2.84
C ASN A 271 6.41 -11.81 -1.45
N ARG A 272 5.20 -12.30 -1.19
CA ARG A 272 4.77 -12.86 0.12
C ARG A 272 5.65 -14.01 0.58
N ARG A 273 6.22 -14.82 -0.36
CA ARG A 273 7.15 -15.91 -0.04
C ARG A 273 8.37 -15.48 0.78
N LEU A 274 8.71 -14.18 0.78
CA LEU A 274 9.88 -13.67 1.49
C LEU A 274 9.67 -13.59 3.00
N TYR A 275 8.42 -13.55 3.47
CA TYR A 275 8.13 -13.26 4.87
C TYR A 275 7.00 -14.08 5.50
N MET A 276 6.14 -14.72 4.69
CA MET A 276 5.02 -15.50 5.21
C MET A 276 4.73 -16.73 4.36
N ASP A 277 4.02 -17.69 4.93
CA ASP A 277 3.36 -18.78 4.23
C ASP A 277 2.01 -18.30 3.70
N GLU A 278 1.79 -18.40 2.40
CA GLU A 278 0.60 -17.83 1.72
C GLU A 278 -0.68 -18.62 1.99
N GLN A 279 -0.59 -19.88 2.42
CA GLN A 279 -1.77 -20.69 2.72
C GLN A 279 -2.27 -20.44 4.14
N SER A 280 -1.37 -20.45 5.11
CA SER A 280 -1.68 -20.23 6.52
C SER A 280 -1.69 -18.78 6.93
N LEU A 281 -1.16 -17.88 6.09
CA LEU A 281 -0.91 -16.45 6.36
C LEU A 281 -0.01 -16.22 7.60
N GLN A 282 0.76 -17.22 8.01
CA GLN A 282 1.66 -17.13 9.15
C GLN A 282 3.03 -16.59 8.74
N LEU A 283 3.57 -15.70 9.56
CA LEU A 283 4.94 -15.22 9.40
C LEU A 283 5.94 -16.38 9.58
N HIS A 284 7.00 -16.38 8.80
CA HIS A 284 8.12 -17.29 8.96
C HIS A 284 9.45 -16.57 9.23
N SER A 285 10.55 -17.28 9.40
CA SER A 285 11.87 -16.72 9.75
C SER A 285 12.41 -15.66 8.76
N GLY A 286 11.91 -15.63 7.53
CA GLY A 286 12.26 -14.63 6.52
C GLY A 286 11.79 -13.22 6.87
N PHE A 287 10.72 -13.08 7.68
CA PHE A 287 10.16 -11.78 8.07
C PHE A 287 11.20 -10.86 8.72
N ALA A 288 11.89 -11.34 9.73
CA ALA A 288 12.88 -10.51 10.45
C ALA A 288 14.03 -10.06 9.54
N ARG A 289 14.50 -10.96 8.64
CA ARG A 289 15.54 -10.64 7.66
C ARG A 289 15.06 -9.60 6.64
N LEU A 290 13.85 -9.77 6.09
CA LEU A 290 13.28 -8.82 5.15
C LEU A 290 13.10 -7.45 5.80
N ARG A 291 12.50 -7.40 7.00
CA ARG A 291 12.31 -6.16 7.75
C ARG A 291 13.63 -5.42 8.01
N THR A 292 14.70 -6.13 8.40
CA THR A 292 16.03 -5.53 8.57
C THR A 292 16.56 -4.94 7.26
N ARG A 293 16.36 -5.60 6.14
CA ARG A 293 16.80 -5.09 4.82
C ARG A 293 15.97 -3.89 4.36
N LEU A 294 14.67 -3.87 4.65
CA LEU A 294 13.83 -2.69 4.42
C LEU A 294 14.27 -1.50 5.29
N CYS A 295 14.68 -1.74 6.53
CA CYS A 295 15.31 -0.70 7.36
C CYS A 295 16.53 -0.10 6.65
N THR A 296 17.47 -0.93 6.17
CA THR A 296 18.64 -0.46 5.43
C THR A 296 18.24 0.33 4.18
N LEU A 297 17.30 -0.21 3.40
CA LEU A 297 16.80 0.46 2.18
C LEU A 297 16.27 1.86 2.46
N LEU A 298 15.41 2.00 3.50
CA LEU A 298 14.82 3.30 3.82
C LEU A 298 15.84 4.27 4.44
N GLN A 299 16.83 3.77 5.21
CA GLN A 299 17.95 4.60 5.68
C GLN A 299 18.74 5.17 4.50
N ASP A 300 19.07 4.34 3.51
CA ASP A 300 19.76 4.79 2.30
C ASP A 300 18.88 5.78 1.50
N LEU A 301 17.58 5.49 1.35
CA LEU A 301 16.64 6.33 0.62
C LEU A 301 16.46 7.73 1.27
N LEU A 302 16.53 7.82 2.60
CA LEU A 302 16.50 9.09 3.33
C LEU A 302 17.67 10.02 2.98
N THR A 303 18.77 9.49 2.44
CA THR A 303 19.93 10.28 1.99
C THR A 303 19.84 10.71 0.54
N VAL A 304 18.83 10.25 -0.21
CA VAL A 304 18.67 10.52 -1.65
C VAL A 304 17.89 11.80 -1.86
N ASP A 305 18.50 12.74 -2.56
CA ASP A 305 17.79 13.87 -3.15
C ASP A 305 17.55 13.56 -4.66
N PRO A 306 16.30 13.30 -5.07
CA PRO A 306 16.00 12.95 -6.46
C PRO A 306 16.45 13.99 -7.48
N ARG A 307 16.55 15.26 -7.08
CA ARG A 307 16.98 16.38 -7.95
C ARG A 307 18.47 16.31 -8.32
N THR A 308 19.26 15.54 -7.56
CA THR A 308 20.71 15.39 -7.77
C THR A 308 21.11 14.09 -8.46
N LEU A 309 20.17 13.19 -8.70
CA LEU A 309 20.41 11.93 -9.40
C LEU A 309 20.81 12.18 -10.86
N ARG A 310 21.85 11.48 -11.32
CA ARG A 310 22.41 11.57 -12.69
C ARG A 310 22.05 10.36 -13.51
#